data_c74d0ae65225b9c20c1c164bd5f03a6e
#
_entry.id   c74d0ae65225b9c20c1c164bd5f03a6e
#
_cell.length_a   1.000
_cell.length_b   1.000
_cell.length_c   1.000
_cell.angle_alpha   90.00
_cell.angle_beta   90.00
_cell.angle_gamma   90.00
#
_symmetry.space_group_name_H-M   'P 1'
#
loop_
_entity.id
_entity.type
_entity.pdbx_description
1 polymer ?
#
loop_
_entity_poly.entity_id
_entity_poly.type
_entity_poly.pdbx_seq_one_letter_code
_entity_poly.pdbx_strand_id
1 'polypeptide(L)'
;MNLEELKEHIAEEEGLKYEIYRCSEGYPTAGIGHLITEWDEDYFDKPIGTEVSKEQVDAWFEKDLNVAIGDMEQFTEGMNVDENVKECVTHMVFQLGLPRLNKFKKFKQALLDNDIETAQAEMKDSLWYRQTTNRANRLIEKLGKSA
;
A
#
# COMPACT_ATOMS: atom_id res chain seq x y z
N MET A 1 -15.48 3.20 2.89
CA MET A 1 -14.30 3.98 2.44
C MET A 1 -14.68 4.81 1.22
N ASN A 2 -14.15 6.00 1.14
CA ASN A 2 -14.27 6.79 -0.09
C ASN A 2 -13.20 6.33 -1.08
N LEU A 3 -13.59 5.55 -2.08
CA LEU A 3 -12.65 4.95 -3.03
C LEU A 3 -11.92 5.98 -3.89
N GLU A 4 -12.57 7.08 -4.26
CA GLU A 4 -11.93 8.11 -5.08
C GLU A 4 -10.83 8.83 -4.31
N GLU A 5 -11.07 9.19 -3.05
CA GLU A 5 -10.04 9.79 -2.19
C GLU A 5 -8.90 8.82 -1.94
N LEU A 6 -9.22 7.54 -1.70
CA LEU A 6 -8.21 6.50 -1.47
C LEU A 6 -7.30 6.34 -2.70
N LYS A 7 -7.89 6.32 -3.90
CA LYS A 7 -7.14 6.26 -5.16
C LYS A 7 -6.20 7.46 -5.32
N GLU A 8 -6.71 8.66 -5.06
CA GLU A 8 -5.91 9.88 -5.16
C GLU A 8 -4.71 9.86 -4.21
N HIS A 9 -4.95 9.48 -2.96
CA HIS A 9 -3.90 9.44 -1.93
C HIS A 9 -2.84 8.37 -2.25
N ILE A 10 -3.25 7.18 -2.69
CA ILE A 10 -2.30 6.12 -3.07
C ILE A 10 -1.48 6.56 -4.28
N ALA A 11 -2.13 7.16 -5.28
CA ALA A 11 -1.43 7.65 -6.47
C ALA A 11 -0.40 8.72 -6.12
N GLU A 12 -0.72 9.64 -5.20
CA GLU A 12 0.22 10.64 -4.72
C GLU A 12 1.43 10.00 -4.03
N GLU A 13 1.18 8.99 -3.19
CA GLU A 13 2.25 8.31 -2.44
C GLU A 13 3.13 7.44 -3.33
N GLU A 14 2.54 6.71 -4.28
CA GLU A 14 3.28 5.81 -5.17
C GLU A 14 3.94 6.53 -6.35
N GLY A 15 3.39 7.67 -6.76
CA GLY A 15 3.78 8.36 -7.98
C GLY A 15 3.17 7.71 -9.22
N LEU A 16 3.27 8.39 -10.34
CA LEU A 16 2.70 7.94 -11.62
C LEU A 16 3.75 8.05 -12.72
N LYS A 17 4.05 6.93 -13.38
CA LYS A 17 4.97 6.91 -14.53
C LYS A 17 4.41 6.06 -15.66
N TYR A 18 4.42 6.60 -16.86
CA TYR A 18 3.98 5.90 -18.08
C TYR A 18 5.15 5.22 -18.79
N GLU A 19 6.10 4.75 -18.03
CA GLU A 19 7.24 4.00 -18.52
C GLU A 19 7.76 3.04 -17.48
N ILE A 20 8.48 2.03 -17.92
CA ILE A 20 9.14 1.09 -17.01
C ILE A 20 10.35 1.77 -16.38
N TYR A 21 10.45 1.71 -15.06
CA TYR A 21 11.57 2.23 -14.28
C TYR A 21 11.94 1.25 -13.18
N ARG A 22 13.07 1.45 -12.54
CA ARG A 22 13.43 0.66 -11.36
C ARG A 22 12.97 1.39 -10.11
N CYS A 23 12.23 0.70 -9.24
CA CYS A 23 11.81 1.25 -7.95
C CYS A 23 13.03 1.37 -7.02
N SER A 24 12.82 1.90 -5.80
CA SER A 24 13.90 2.07 -4.82
C SER A 24 14.60 0.76 -4.46
N GLU A 25 13.93 -0.38 -4.60
CA GLU A 25 14.50 -1.71 -4.37
C GLU A 25 15.10 -2.35 -5.63
N GLY A 26 15.09 -1.63 -6.76
CA GLY A 26 15.71 -2.08 -8.01
C GLY A 26 14.83 -2.96 -8.90
N TYR A 27 13.56 -3.14 -8.57
CA TYR A 27 12.65 -3.96 -9.37
C TYR A 27 11.98 -3.18 -10.49
N PRO A 28 11.75 -3.81 -11.67
CA PRO A 28 11.03 -3.15 -12.75
C PRO A 28 9.59 -2.84 -12.32
N THR A 29 9.21 -1.60 -12.51
CA THR A 29 7.96 -1.02 -12.00
C THR A 29 7.40 -0.06 -13.05
N ALA A 30 6.10 0.13 -13.09
CA ALA A 30 5.47 1.14 -13.97
C ALA A 30 4.13 1.59 -13.38
N GLY A 31 3.58 2.65 -13.94
CA GLY A 31 2.27 3.17 -13.54
C GLY A 31 2.29 3.71 -12.13
N ILE A 32 1.35 3.27 -11.32
CA ILE A 32 1.19 3.69 -9.93
C ILE A 32 1.74 2.56 -9.03
N GLY A 33 3.07 2.46 -8.99
CA GLY A 33 3.76 1.48 -8.16
C GLY A 33 3.53 0.02 -8.55
N HIS A 34 3.14 -0.26 -9.80
CA HIS A 34 2.89 -1.63 -10.24
C HIS A 34 4.20 -2.38 -10.50
N LEU A 35 4.46 -3.44 -9.72
CA LEU A 35 5.60 -4.33 -9.95
C LEU A 35 5.34 -5.19 -11.19
N ILE A 36 6.23 -5.12 -12.17
CA ILE A 36 6.09 -5.91 -13.39
C ILE A 36 6.59 -7.34 -13.13
N THR A 37 5.74 -8.32 -13.45
CA THR A 37 6.02 -9.74 -13.25
C THR A 37 5.83 -10.50 -14.55
N GLU A 38 6.15 -11.80 -14.54
CA GLU A 38 5.94 -12.70 -15.68
C GLU A 38 4.48 -12.76 -16.16
N TRP A 39 3.53 -12.38 -15.28
CA TRP A 39 2.10 -12.34 -15.62
C TRP A 39 1.74 -11.12 -16.48
N ASP A 40 2.63 -10.13 -16.55
CA ASP A 40 2.47 -8.93 -17.37
C ASP A 40 3.14 -9.18 -18.74
N GLU A 41 2.64 -10.14 -19.49
CA GLU A 41 3.26 -10.69 -20.71
C GLU A 41 3.78 -9.65 -21.68
N ASP A 42 3.04 -8.56 -21.92
CA ASP A 42 3.40 -7.52 -22.87
C ASP A 42 4.57 -6.64 -22.41
N TYR A 43 4.88 -6.66 -21.12
CA TYR A 43 5.89 -5.78 -20.52
C TYR A 43 7.01 -6.51 -19.79
N PHE A 44 6.81 -7.82 -19.52
CA PHE A 44 7.83 -8.62 -18.90
C PHE A 44 9.08 -8.69 -19.78
N ASP A 45 10.25 -8.52 -19.19
CA ASP A 45 11.55 -8.49 -19.89
C ASP A 45 11.74 -7.33 -20.88
N LYS A 46 10.86 -6.34 -20.88
CA LYS A 46 11.09 -5.14 -21.67
C LYS A 46 12.10 -4.23 -20.97
N PRO A 47 12.91 -3.47 -21.74
CA PRO A 47 13.92 -2.62 -21.13
C PRO A 47 13.33 -1.46 -20.34
N ILE A 48 14.11 -0.95 -19.39
CA ILE A 48 13.80 0.28 -18.66
C ILE A 48 13.60 1.40 -19.70
N GLY A 49 12.57 2.22 -19.48
CA GLY A 49 12.19 3.29 -20.41
C GLY A 49 11.13 2.88 -21.42
N THR A 50 10.74 1.60 -21.49
CA THR A 50 9.63 1.16 -22.34
C THR A 50 8.34 1.87 -21.94
N GLU A 51 7.66 2.49 -22.89
CA GLU A 51 6.43 3.22 -22.65
C GLU A 51 5.28 2.27 -22.28
N VAL A 52 4.44 2.72 -21.33
CA VAL A 52 3.24 2.01 -20.92
C VAL A 52 2.04 2.92 -21.12
N SER A 53 1.00 2.40 -21.75
CA SER A 53 -0.21 3.19 -22.06
C SER A 53 -0.97 3.59 -20.80
N LYS A 54 -1.72 4.69 -20.90
CA LYS A 54 -2.60 5.14 -19.83
C LYS A 54 -3.63 4.06 -19.47
N GLU A 55 -4.18 3.41 -20.48
CA GLU A 55 -5.18 2.34 -20.29
C GLU A 55 -4.60 1.18 -19.49
N GLN A 56 -3.36 0.81 -19.77
CA GLN A 56 -2.70 -0.26 -19.03
C GLN A 56 -2.41 0.16 -17.59
N VAL A 57 -1.95 1.38 -17.37
CA VAL A 57 -1.70 1.91 -16.03
C VAL A 57 -2.98 1.91 -15.20
N ASP A 58 -4.07 2.39 -15.79
CA ASP A 58 -5.38 2.43 -15.12
C ASP A 58 -5.88 1.02 -14.77
N ALA A 59 -5.71 0.06 -15.68
CA ALA A 59 -6.12 -1.33 -15.46
C ALA A 59 -5.32 -1.98 -14.33
N TRP A 60 -4.00 -1.79 -14.33
CA TRP A 60 -3.15 -2.31 -13.24
C TRP A 60 -3.51 -1.70 -11.90
N PHE A 61 -3.72 -0.38 -11.85
CA PHE A 61 -4.03 0.29 -10.60
C PHE A 61 -5.35 -0.21 -10.01
N GLU A 62 -6.37 -0.36 -10.84
CA GLU A 62 -7.66 -0.87 -10.37
C GLU A 62 -7.54 -2.29 -9.84
N LYS A 63 -6.82 -3.15 -10.55
CA LYS A 63 -6.56 -4.52 -10.11
C LYS A 63 -5.78 -4.55 -8.81
N ASP A 64 -4.67 -3.81 -8.73
CA ASP A 64 -3.81 -3.77 -7.56
C ASP A 64 -4.55 -3.21 -6.34
N LEU A 65 -5.38 -2.19 -6.55
CA LEU A 65 -6.19 -1.64 -5.47
C LEU A 65 -7.25 -2.63 -4.97
N ASN A 66 -7.90 -3.34 -5.89
CA ASN A 66 -8.89 -4.36 -5.51
C ASN A 66 -8.23 -5.49 -4.70
N VAL A 67 -7.03 -5.92 -5.07
CA VAL A 67 -6.26 -6.90 -4.31
C VAL A 67 -5.94 -6.34 -2.92
N ALA A 68 -5.48 -5.08 -2.85
CA ALA A 68 -5.15 -4.45 -1.58
C ALA A 68 -6.37 -4.33 -0.65
N ILE A 69 -7.54 -3.99 -1.19
CA ILE A 69 -8.78 -3.92 -0.40
C ILE A 69 -9.16 -5.30 0.14
N GLY A 70 -9.09 -6.34 -0.70
CA GLY A 70 -9.35 -7.71 -0.27
C GLY A 70 -8.36 -8.17 0.82
N ASP A 71 -7.10 -7.83 0.67
CA ASP A 71 -6.07 -8.13 1.67
C ASP A 71 -6.30 -7.35 2.97
N MET A 72 -6.74 -6.10 2.87
CA MET A 72 -7.12 -5.29 4.04
C MET A 72 -8.28 -5.96 4.80
N GLU A 73 -9.29 -6.41 4.08
CA GLU A 73 -10.43 -7.08 4.69
C GLU A 73 -10.00 -8.36 5.42
N GLN A 74 -9.09 -9.11 4.83
CA GLN A 74 -8.52 -10.32 5.45
C GLN A 74 -7.71 -9.97 6.70
N PHE A 75 -6.87 -8.95 6.63
CA PHE A 75 -6.04 -8.52 7.76
C PHE A 75 -6.87 -8.03 8.93
N THR A 76 -7.96 -7.31 8.67
CA THR A 76 -8.83 -6.73 9.68
C THR A 76 -10.00 -7.63 10.08
N GLU A 77 -10.04 -8.86 9.60
CA GLU A 77 -11.10 -9.81 9.94
C GLU A 77 -11.18 -10.01 11.44
N GLY A 78 -12.39 -9.91 11.98
CA GLY A 78 -12.63 -10.06 13.41
C GLY A 78 -12.33 -8.80 14.23
N MET A 79 -11.91 -7.72 13.59
CA MET A 79 -11.64 -6.45 14.27
C MET A 79 -12.84 -5.51 14.15
N ASN A 80 -13.06 -4.71 15.21
CA ASN A 80 -14.04 -3.62 15.18
C ASN A 80 -13.29 -2.31 14.88
N VAL A 81 -13.06 -2.04 13.59
CA VAL A 81 -12.25 -0.90 13.14
C VAL A 81 -13.07 0.07 12.29
N ASP A 82 -12.73 1.35 12.36
CA ASP A 82 -13.37 2.39 11.58
C ASP A 82 -12.74 2.60 10.19
N GLU A 83 -13.25 3.56 9.45
CA GLU A 83 -12.77 3.87 8.11
C GLU A 83 -11.32 4.34 8.08
N ASN A 84 -10.87 5.08 9.10
CA ASN A 84 -9.47 5.53 9.16
C ASN A 84 -8.51 4.36 9.29
N VAL A 85 -8.84 3.36 10.09
CA VAL A 85 -8.05 2.14 10.22
C VAL A 85 -8.03 1.38 8.90
N LYS A 86 -9.19 1.20 8.26
CA LYS A 86 -9.30 0.48 6.99
C LYS A 86 -8.46 1.14 5.90
N GLU A 87 -8.53 2.46 5.79
CA GLU A 87 -7.75 3.20 4.80
C GLU A 87 -6.24 3.11 5.09
N CYS A 88 -5.85 3.23 6.35
CA CYS A 88 -4.45 3.09 6.76
C CYS A 88 -3.90 1.71 6.40
N VAL A 89 -4.64 0.65 6.73
CA VAL A 89 -4.24 -0.73 6.41
C VAL A 89 -4.19 -0.96 4.91
N THR A 90 -5.14 -0.39 4.15
CA THR A 90 -5.13 -0.50 2.68
C THR A 90 -3.87 0.13 2.08
N HIS A 91 -3.49 1.32 2.54
CA HIS A 91 -2.23 1.95 2.13
C HIS A 91 -1.02 1.07 2.44
N MET A 92 -0.95 0.54 3.64
CA MET A 92 0.17 -0.29 4.07
C MET A 92 0.26 -1.57 3.23
N VAL A 93 -0.87 -2.24 3.01
CA VAL A 93 -0.87 -3.48 2.24
C VAL A 93 -0.62 -3.25 0.76
N PHE A 94 -1.06 -2.11 0.22
CA PHE A 94 -0.75 -1.74 -1.16
C PHE A 94 0.77 -1.60 -1.35
N GLN A 95 1.43 -0.96 -0.39
CA GLN A 95 2.88 -0.74 -0.44
C GLN A 95 3.68 -2.00 -0.14
N LEU A 96 3.30 -2.74 0.91
CA LEU A 96 4.11 -3.82 1.47
C LEU A 96 3.71 -5.21 1.00
N GLY A 97 2.45 -5.40 0.63
CA GLY A 97 1.86 -6.71 0.42
C GLY A 97 1.44 -7.36 1.74
N LEU A 98 0.47 -8.24 1.67
CA LEU A 98 -0.09 -8.90 2.86
C LEU A 98 0.94 -9.74 3.62
N PRO A 99 1.82 -10.53 2.96
CA PRO A 99 2.82 -11.32 3.68
C PRO A 99 3.74 -10.49 4.57
N ARG A 100 4.17 -9.31 4.10
CA ARG A 100 5.00 -8.41 4.91
C ARG A 100 4.20 -7.77 6.02
N LEU A 101 2.97 -7.33 5.73
CA LEU A 101 2.11 -6.71 6.75
C LEU A 101 1.76 -7.71 7.86
N ASN A 102 1.58 -8.98 7.53
CA ASN A 102 1.30 -10.01 8.53
C ASN A 102 2.44 -10.21 9.54
N LYS A 103 3.64 -9.75 9.23
CA LYS A 103 4.77 -9.78 10.17
C LYS A 103 4.69 -8.70 11.24
N PHE A 104 3.83 -7.70 11.06
CA PHE A 104 3.57 -6.65 12.04
C PHE A 104 2.62 -7.17 13.13
N LYS A 105 3.04 -8.19 13.85
CA LYS A 105 2.18 -8.92 14.80
C LYS A 105 1.67 -8.08 15.95
N LYS A 106 2.52 -7.22 16.51
CA LYS A 106 2.14 -6.34 17.63
C LYS A 106 1.20 -5.23 17.17
N PHE A 107 1.41 -4.71 15.96
CA PHE A 107 0.50 -3.78 15.33
C PHE A 107 -0.89 -4.39 15.15
N LYS A 108 -0.94 -5.60 14.61
CA LYS A 108 -2.20 -6.34 14.42
C LYS A 108 -2.91 -6.57 15.74
N GLN A 109 -2.18 -6.99 16.78
CA GLN A 109 -2.76 -7.23 18.10
C GLN A 109 -3.31 -5.93 18.70
N ALA A 110 -2.60 -4.83 18.54
CA ALA A 110 -3.07 -3.53 19.01
C ALA A 110 -4.38 -3.12 18.33
N LEU A 111 -4.51 -3.35 17.03
CA LEU A 111 -5.78 -3.09 16.32
C LEU A 111 -6.90 -4.00 16.81
N LEU A 112 -6.62 -5.27 17.06
CA LEU A 112 -7.59 -6.22 17.65
C LEU A 112 -8.08 -5.74 19.01
N ASP A 113 -7.18 -5.19 19.81
CA ASP A 113 -7.47 -4.67 21.15
C ASP A 113 -8.07 -3.26 21.12
N ASN A 114 -8.24 -2.70 19.94
CA ASN A 114 -8.72 -1.33 19.74
C ASN A 114 -7.81 -0.29 20.43
N ASP A 115 -6.53 -0.59 20.51
CA ASP A 115 -5.50 0.22 21.14
C ASP A 115 -4.70 0.99 20.06
N ILE A 116 -5.26 2.11 19.64
CA ILE A 116 -4.69 2.92 18.54
C ILE A 116 -3.32 3.48 18.92
N GLU A 117 -3.14 3.91 20.16
CA GLU A 117 -1.86 4.47 20.60
C GLU A 117 -0.72 3.46 20.49
N THR A 118 -0.95 2.22 20.93
CA THR A 118 0.03 1.14 20.78
C THR A 118 0.26 0.80 19.31
N ALA A 119 -0.80 0.77 18.51
CA ALA A 119 -0.68 0.53 17.06
C ALA A 119 0.24 1.57 16.40
N GLN A 120 0.06 2.85 16.73
CA GLN A 120 0.92 3.92 16.23
C GLN A 120 2.38 3.75 16.69
N ALA A 121 2.59 3.36 17.92
CA ALA A 121 3.94 3.12 18.47
C ALA A 121 4.64 1.96 17.72
N GLU A 122 3.92 0.89 17.43
CA GLU A 122 4.45 -0.24 16.67
C GLU A 122 4.77 0.12 15.21
N MET A 123 3.98 1.01 14.60
CA MET A 123 4.30 1.53 13.27
C MET A 123 5.63 2.28 13.28
N LYS A 124 5.86 3.13 14.27
CA LYS A 124 7.11 3.89 14.44
C LYS A 124 8.32 3.00 14.73
N ASP A 125 8.09 1.87 15.35
CA ASP A 125 9.15 0.91 15.72
C ASP A 125 9.36 -0.15 14.64
N SER A 126 9.34 0.25 13.38
CA SER A 126 9.46 -0.69 12.26
C SER A 126 10.51 -0.25 11.25
N LEU A 127 11.05 -1.22 10.52
CA LEU A 127 11.95 -0.95 9.40
C LEU A 127 11.22 -0.13 8.31
N TRP A 128 9.95 -0.44 8.07
CA TRP A 128 9.11 0.31 7.15
C TRP A 128 9.10 1.81 7.47
N TYR A 129 8.94 2.17 8.76
CA TYR A 129 8.98 3.56 9.20
C TYR A 129 10.33 4.21 8.86
N ARG A 130 11.42 3.52 9.14
CA ARG A 130 12.76 4.04 8.88
C ARG A 130 13.04 4.22 7.39
N GLN A 131 12.47 3.37 6.55
CA GLN A 131 12.64 3.42 5.09
C GLN A 131 11.73 4.43 4.40
N THR A 132 10.54 4.68 4.94
CA THR A 132 9.53 5.55 4.33
C THR A 132 8.93 6.50 5.37
N THR A 133 9.77 7.21 6.11
CA THR A 133 9.39 7.99 7.30
C THR A 133 8.26 8.97 7.05
N ASN A 134 8.34 9.79 6.00
CA ASN A 134 7.32 10.80 5.72
C ASN A 134 5.97 10.18 5.38
N ARG A 135 5.98 9.15 4.55
CA ARG A 135 4.77 8.40 4.18
C ARG A 135 4.17 7.71 5.40
N ALA A 136 5.01 7.06 6.20
CA ALA A 136 4.58 6.38 7.42
C ALA A 136 3.97 7.36 8.42
N ASN A 137 4.56 8.55 8.60
CA ASN A 137 4.02 9.57 9.50
C ASN A 137 2.63 10.03 9.08
N ARG A 138 2.37 10.18 7.78
CA ARG A 138 1.03 10.53 7.29
C ARG A 138 -0.01 9.47 7.65
N LEU A 139 0.37 8.19 7.56
CA LEU A 139 -0.53 7.08 7.91
C LEU A 139 -0.72 6.96 9.42
N ILE A 140 0.33 7.19 10.21
CA ILE A 140 0.24 7.20 11.67
C ILE A 140 -0.71 8.30 12.13
N GLU A 141 -0.60 9.50 11.55
CA GLU A 141 -1.49 10.61 11.85
C GLU A 141 -2.95 10.28 11.48
N LYS A 142 -3.15 9.67 10.32
CA LYS A 142 -4.48 9.23 9.88
C LYS A 142 -5.08 8.22 10.85
N LEU A 143 -4.28 7.24 11.29
CA LEU A 143 -4.72 6.24 12.26
C LEU A 143 -5.12 6.90 13.58
N GLY A 144 -4.39 7.93 14.00
CA GLY A 144 -4.68 8.69 15.22
C GLY A 144 -6.06 9.33 15.25
N LYS A 145 -6.67 9.57 14.11
CA LYS A 145 -8.04 10.09 14.02
C LYS A 145 -9.10 9.09 14.48
N SER A 146 -8.71 7.83 14.66
CA SER A 146 -9.58 6.76 15.16
C SER A 146 -9.54 6.63 16.69
N ALA A 147 -8.64 7.34 17.34
CA ALA A 147 -8.48 7.29 18.80
C ALA A 147 -9.61 8.05 19.52
#